data_34af2cb31ff8ee7e91607aad00c4a1c1
#
_entry.id   34af2cb31ff8ee7e91607aad00c4a1c1
#
_cell.length_a   1.000
_cell.length_b   1.000
_cell.length_c   1.000
_cell.angle_alpha   90.00
_cell.angle_beta   90.00
_cell.angle_gamma   90.00
#
_symmetry.space_group_name_H-M   'P 1'
#
loop_
_entity.id
_entity.type
_entity.pdbx_description
1 polymer ?
#
loop_
_entity_poly.entity_id
_entity_poly.type
_entity_poly.pdbx_seq_one_letter_code
_entity_poly.pdbx_strand_id
1 'polypeptide(L)'
;MKIKSELRKSAPLLDAYLSYFEVDHTPFTIPGHKQRASQIDPALGAVVDTDIPLYGGLDEIKLTNQILSKAESLAADFWGADFARFSTGGSTHANQAIILALGKPGDKVAITRT
;
A
#
# COMPACT_ATOMS: atom_id res chain seq x y z
N MET A 1 24.05 -7.40 8.75
CA MET A 1 22.63 -7.70 9.01
C MET A 1 21.96 -6.77 10.05
N LYS A 2 22.58 -5.63 10.37
CA LYS A 2 22.01 -4.58 11.23
C LYS A 2 20.98 -3.68 10.51
N ILE A 3 21.05 -3.59 9.20
CA ILE A 3 20.16 -2.75 8.38
C ILE A 3 18.68 -3.14 8.50
N LYS A 4 18.36 -4.44 8.67
CA LYS A 4 16.98 -4.91 8.79
C LYS A 4 16.25 -4.49 10.07
N SER A 5 16.95 -4.22 11.17
CA SER A 5 16.31 -3.87 12.44
C SER A 5 16.03 -2.35 12.56
N GLU A 6 16.81 -1.52 11.90
CA GLU A 6 16.58 -0.05 11.91
C GLU A 6 15.54 0.36 10.86
N LEU A 7 15.55 -0.26 9.67
CA LEU A 7 14.48 -0.10 8.67
C LEU A 7 13.11 -0.59 9.18
N ARG A 8 13.10 -1.54 10.13
CA ARG A 8 11.86 -2.05 10.72
C ARG A 8 11.25 -1.11 11.77
N LYS A 9 11.95 -0.06 12.17
CA LYS A 9 11.45 0.90 13.17
C LYS A 9 10.39 1.87 12.63
N SER A 10 10.12 1.86 11.34
CA SER A 10 9.12 2.73 10.73
C SER A 10 8.56 2.11 9.46
N ALA A 11 7.47 1.37 9.59
CA ALA A 11 6.72 0.80 8.48
C ALA A 11 5.24 1.21 8.60
N PRO A 12 4.89 2.47 8.32
CA PRO A 12 3.59 3.03 8.68
C PRO A 12 2.39 2.23 8.18
N LEU A 13 2.47 1.70 6.96
CA LEU A 13 1.40 0.86 6.41
C LEU A 13 1.29 -0.49 7.12
N LEU A 14 2.41 -1.14 7.40
CA LEU A 14 2.42 -2.41 8.13
C LEU A 14 1.97 -2.22 9.57
N ASP A 15 2.45 -1.19 10.23
CA ASP A 15 2.10 -0.90 11.62
C ASP A 15 0.60 -0.62 11.74
N ALA A 16 0.04 0.17 10.83
CA ALA A 16 -1.40 0.44 10.78
C ALA A 16 -2.22 -0.83 10.50
N TYR A 17 -1.74 -1.67 9.58
CA TYR A 17 -2.36 -2.95 9.25
C TYR A 17 -2.39 -3.89 10.47
N LEU A 18 -1.28 -4.05 11.17
CA LEU A 18 -1.20 -4.90 12.35
C LEU A 18 -2.04 -4.36 13.50
N SER A 19 -2.01 -3.05 13.74
CA SER A 19 -2.80 -2.41 14.80
C SER A 19 -4.30 -2.55 14.58
N TYR A 20 -4.76 -2.71 13.34
CA TYR A 20 -6.16 -2.97 13.05
C TYR A 20 -6.65 -4.26 13.73
N PHE A 21 -5.83 -5.30 13.78
CA PHE A 21 -6.19 -6.59 14.37
C PHE A 21 -6.00 -6.65 15.91
N GLU A 22 -5.39 -5.63 16.51
CA GLU A 22 -5.27 -5.54 17.98
C GLU A 22 -6.57 -5.11 18.65
N VAL A 23 -7.50 -4.56 17.88
CA VAL A 23 -8.80 -4.10 18.37
C VAL A 23 -9.88 -5.10 17.94
N ASP A 24 -10.74 -5.48 18.87
CA ASP A 24 -11.89 -6.32 18.54
C ASP A 24 -12.89 -5.52 17.70
N HIS A 25 -13.13 -5.98 16.49
CA HIS A 25 -14.02 -5.36 15.53
C HIS A 25 -15.21 -6.24 15.23
N THR A 26 -16.38 -5.63 15.09
CA THR A 26 -17.53 -6.26 14.44
C THR A 26 -17.75 -5.58 13.09
N PRO A 27 -17.15 -6.08 12.01
CA PRO A 27 -17.20 -5.39 10.73
C PRO A 27 -18.58 -5.47 10.07
N PHE A 28 -19.17 -4.30 9.87
CA PHE A 28 -20.40 -4.12 9.08
C PHE A 28 -20.11 -3.52 7.70
N THR A 29 -18.90 -3.68 7.23
CA THR A 29 -18.41 -3.10 5.99
C THR A 29 -18.58 -4.05 4.81
N ILE A 30 -18.41 -3.52 3.61
CA ILE A 30 -18.26 -4.29 2.37
C ILE A 30 -16.76 -4.60 2.20
N PRO A 31 -16.42 -5.83 1.79
CA PRO A 31 -17.26 -6.98 1.46
C PRO A 31 -17.86 -7.67 2.70
N GLY A 32 -18.96 -8.40 2.50
CA GLY A 32 -19.78 -8.96 3.57
C GLY A 32 -19.24 -10.18 4.32
N HIS A 33 -18.00 -10.58 4.12
CA HIS A 33 -17.38 -11.77 4.73
C HIS A 33 -17.09 -11.62 6.23
N LYS A 34 -17.19 -10.42 6.79
CA LYS A 34 -17.00 -10.11 8.22
C LYS A 34 -15.65 -10.54 8.79
N GLN A 35 -14.64 -10.82 7.94
CA GLN A 35 -13.32 -11.31 8.35
C GLN A 35 -13.41 -12.60 9.20
N ARG A 36 -14.37 -13.46 8.91
CA ARG A 36 -14.66 -14.70 9.67
C ARG A 36 -14.79 -15.91 8.76
N ALA A 37 -14.22 -15.86 7.56
CA ALA A 37 -14.32 -16.95 6.61
C ALA A 37 -13.62 -18.22 7.11
N SER A 38 -12.60 -18.12 7.96
CA SER A 38 -11.93 -19.25 8.60
C SER A 38 -12.86 -20.07 9.49
N GLN A 39 -13.95 -19.49 9.98
CA GLN A 39 -14.98 -20.21 10.73
C GLN A 39 -15.83 -21.15 9.85
N ILE A 40 -15.84 -20.91 8.55
CA ILE A 40 -16.54 -21.72 7.54
C ILE A 40 -15.56 -22.70 6.92
N ASP A 41 -14.41 -22.19 6.45
CA ASP A 41 -13.34 -22.95 5.82
C ASP A 41 -11.99 -22.31 6.13
N PRO A 42 -11.05 -23.02 6.79
CA PRO A 42 -9.72 -22.48 7.10
C PRO A 42 -8.96 -21.99 5.88
N ALA A 43 -9.16 -22.58 4.70
CA ALA A 43 -8.51 -22.14 3.47
C ALA A 43 -9.00 -20.77 3.01
N LEU A 44 -10.28 -20.45 3.24
CA LEU A 44 -10.84 -19.13 2.96
C LEU A 44 -10.33 -18.08 3.95
N GLY A 45 -10.09 -18.46 5.21
CA GLY A 45 -9.54 -17.57 6.22
C GLY A 45 -8.19 -17.00 5.81
N ALA A 46 -7.33 -17.80 5.21
CA ALA A 46 -6.02 -17.35 4.75
C ALA A 46 -6.09 -16.19 3.74
N VAL A 47 -7.20 -16.07 3.01
CA VAL A 47 -7.40 -15.04 1.97
C VAL A 47 -8.28 -13.90 2.45
N VAL A 48 -9.28 -14.19 3.26
CA VAL A 48 -10.40 -13.27 3.53
C VAL A 48 -10.32 -12.64 4.92
N ASP A 49 -9.86 -13.36 5.93
CA ASP A 49 -9.84 -12.83 7.31
C ASP A 49 -8.84 -11.68 7.47
N THR A 50 -7.90 -11.57 6.56
CA THR A 50 -6.89 -10.49 6.51
C THR A 50 -7.27 -9.33 5.58
N ASP A 51 -8.41 -9.39 4.92
CA ASP A 51 -8.94 -8.31 4.10
C ASP A 51 -9.53 -7.23 5.00
N ILE A 52 -8.87 -6.08 5.07
CA ILE A 52 -9.25 -4.98 5.93
C ILE A 52 -9.96 -3.87 5.14
N PRO A 53 -10.99 -3.24 5.72
CA PRO A 53 -11.67 -2.12 5.09
C PRO A 53 -10.83 -0.84 5.19
N LEU A 54 -11.06 0.09 4.29
CA LEU A 54 -10.45 1.44 4.33
C LEU A 54 -11.08 2.37 5.39
N TYR A 55 -11.74 1.82 6.40
CA TYR A 55 -12.35 2.55 7.50
C TYR A 55 -11.50 2.47 8.78
N GLY A 56 -11.91 3.21 9.79
CA GLY A 56 -11.26 3.14 11.10
C GLY A 56 -9.87 3.78 11.15
N GLY A 57 -9.63 4.76 10.29
CA GLY A 57 -8.35 5.48 10.27
C GLY A 57 -7.35 4.97 9.25
N LEU A 58 -7.72 3.98 8.45
CA LEU A 58 -6.89 3.47 7.35
C LEU A 58 -7.15 4.18 6.02
N ASP A 59 -8.21 5.00 5.94
CA ASP A 59 -8.57 5.76 4.75
C ASP A 59 -7.79 7.07 4.67
N GLU A 60 -6.82 7.11 3.79
CA GLU A 60 -6.00 8.30 3.51
C GLU A 60 -6.77 9.41 2.79
N ILE A 61 -7.83 9.08 2.08
CA ILE A 61 -8.58 10.03 1.26
C ILE A 61 -9.48 10.91 2.13
N LYS A 62 -10.12 10.30 3.13
CA LYS A 62 -11.15 10.96 3.93
C LYS A 62 -10.70 11.32 5.35
N LEU A 63 -9.88 10.50 5.95
CA LEU A 63 -9.52 10.62 7.36
C LEU A 63 -8.11 11.18 7.60
N THR A 64 -7.35 11.35 6.52
CA THR A 64 -6.05 12.06 6.52
C THR A 64 -5.09 11.66 7.64
N ASN A 65 -5.10 10.41 8.08
CA ASN A 65 -4.13 9.92 9.06
C ASN A 65 -2.70 9.89 8.50
N GLN A 66 -2.57 10.21 7.21
CA GLN A 66 -1.29 10.35 6.51
C GLN A 66 -0.42 9.10 6.57
N ILE A 67 -1.02 7.91 6.71
CA ILE A 67 -0.28 6.64 6.79
C ILE A 67 0.46 6.39 5.49
N LEU A 68 -0.26 6.51 4.36
CA LEU A 68 0.32 6.37 3.02
C LEU A 68 1.36 7.46 2.76
N SER A 69 1.04 8.71 3.05
CA SER A 69 1.97 9.83 2.86
C SER A 69 3.26 9.68 3.67
N LYS A 70 3.17 9.18 4.90
CA LYS A 70 4.35 8.87 5.72
C LYS A 70 5.19 7.76 5.09
N ALA A 71 4.56 6.70 4.60
CA ALA A 71 5.26 5.60 3.93
C ALA A 71 5.94 6.07 2.63
N GLU A 72 5.26 6.91 1.84
CA GLU A 72 5.81 7.51 0.63
C GLU A 72 6.98 8.46 0.91
N SER A 73 6.89 9.25 1.99
CA SER A 73 8.00 10.11 2.41
C SER A 73 9.24 9.29 2.81
N LEU A 74 9.05 8.20 3.55
CA LEU A 74 10.15 7.30 3.90
C LEU A 74 10.77 6.64 2.65
N ALA A 75 9.96 6.30 1.66
CA ALA A 75 10.46 5.78 0.39
C ALA A 75 11.25 6.85 -0.38
N ALA A 76 10.78 8.09 -0.41
CA ALA A 76 11.49 9.21 -1.02
C ALA A 76 12.86 9.42 -0.36
N ASP A 77 12.89 9.49 0.98
CA ASP A 77 14.13 9.63 1.75
C ASP A 77 15.12 8.48 1.48
N PHE A 78 14.62 7.24 1.46
CA PHE A 78 15.44 6.06 1.21
C PHE A 78 16.11 6.08 -0.16
N TRP A 79 15.41 6.54 -1.19
CA TRP A 79 15.89 6.60 -2.56
C TRP A 79 16.56 7.93 -2.92
N GLY A 80 16.58 8.91 -2.02
CA GLY A 80 17.11 10.25 -2.26
C GLY A 80 16.30 11.00 -3.32
N ALA A 81 14.99 10.79 -3.37
CA ALA A 81 14.08 11.44 -4.30
C ALA A 81 13.31 12.58 -3.62
N ASP A 82 12.90 13.58 -4.41
CA ASP A 82 12.07 14.68 -3.89
C ASP A 82 10.69 14.20 -3.45
N PHE A 83 10.16 13.17 -4.09
CA PHE A 83 8.92 12.51 -3.72
C PHE A 83 8.87 11.06 -4.23
N ALA A 84 8.05 10.23 -3.60
CA ALA A 84 7.71 8.89 -4.04
C ALA A 84 6.19 8.70 -4.05
N ARG A 85 5.72 7.82 -4.90
CA ARG A 85 4.31 7.40 -4.96
C ARG A 85 4.24 5.90 -5.19
N PHE A 86 3.40 5.23 -4.41
CA PHE A 86 3.16 3.81 -4.61
C PHE A 86 2.10 3.60 -5.68
N SER A 87 2.34 2.65 -6.57
CA SER A 87 1.41 2.26 -7.62
C SER A 87 0.94 0.83 -7.40
N THR A 88 -0.37 0.64 -7.38
CA THR A 88 -1.00 -0.69 -7.35
C THR A 88 -1.22 -1.26 -8.75
N GLY A 89 -1.00 -0.47 -9.80
CA GLY A 89 -1.11 -0.88 -11.21
C GLY A 89 0.13 -1.54 -11.79
N GLY A 90 1.10 -1.87 -10.93
CA GLY A 90 2.36 -2.49 -11.32
C GLY A 90 3.32 -1.55 -12.05
N SER A 91 4.46 -2.10 -12.52
CA SER A 91 5.49 -1.34 -13.22
C SER A 91 4.99 -0.72 -14.54
N THR A 92 4.06 -1.36 -15.21
CA THR A 92 3.47 -0.81 -16.44
C THR A 92 2.79 0.54 -16.17
N HIS A 93 1.99 0.63 -15.12
CA HIS A 93 1.35 1.89 -14.75
C HIS A 93 2.37 2.95 -14.35
N ALA A 94 3.40 2.59 -13.58
CA ALA A 94 4.48 3.50 -13.21
C ALA A 94 5.23 4.03 -14.43
N ASN A 95 5.58 3.16 -15.37
CA ASN A 95 6.25 3.55 -16.63
C ASN A 95 5.36 4.46 -17.48
N GLN A 96 4.07 4.16 -17.61
CA GLN A 96 3.13 5.02 -18.32
C GLN A 96 3.03 6.42 -17.69
N ALA A 97 2.94 6.48 -16.35
CA ALA A 97 2.90 7.75 -15.63
C ALA A 97 4.16 8.60 -15.88
N ILE A 98 5.34 7.98 -15.85
CA ILE A 98 6.61 8.65 -16.13
C ILE A 98 6.65 9.18 -17.58
N ILE A 99 6.28 8.35 -18.55
CA ILE A 99 6.29 8.74 -19.96
C ILE A 99 5.32 9.90 -20.19
N LEU A 100 4.13 9.85 -19.62
CA LEU A 100 3.14 10.92 -19.74
C LEU A 100 3.57 12.22 -19.05
N ALA A 101 4.31 12.11 -17.95
CA ALA A 101 4.78 13.28 -17.21
C ALA A 101 5.95 13.99 -17.90
N LEU A 102 6.85 13.25 -18.54
CA LEU A 102 8.10 13.78 -19.12
C LEU A 102 8.08 13.90 -20.64
N GLY A 103 7.27 13.08 -21.31
CA GLY A 103 7.23 13.01 -22.78
C GLY A 103 6.26 14.01 -23.40
N LYS A 104 6.60 14.47 -24.58
CA LYS A 104 5.75 15.29 -25.45
C LYS A 104 5.60 14.60 -26.81
N PRO A 105 4.50 14.84 -27.54
CA PRO A 105 4.37 14.34 -28.90
C PRO A 105 5.57 14.72 -29.76
N GLY A 106 6.23 13.73 -30.38
CA GLY A 106 7.40 13.90 -31.20
C GLY A 106 8.74 13.66 -30.49
N ASP A 107 8.77 13.48 -29.17
CA ASP A 107 9.99 13.13 -28.45
C ASP A 107 10.47 11.73 -28.84
N LYS A 108 11.78 11.58 -28.87
CA LYS A 108 12.45 10.28 -29.11
C LYS A 108 12.76 9.61 -27.79
N VAL A 109 12.21 8.43 -27.58
CA VAL A 109 12.42 7.64 -26.36
C VAL A 109 13.19 6.38 -26.70
N ALA A 110 14.30 6.14 -25.99
CA ALA A 110 15.03 4.89 -26.07
C ALA A 110 14.46 3.89 -25.06
N ILE A 111 14.09 2.73 -25.52
CA ILE A 111 13.58 1.63 -24.66
C ILE A 111 14.39 0.37 -24.92
N THR A 112 14.58 -0.43 -23.88
CA THR A 112 15.13 -1.78 -24.03
C THR A 112 14.06 -2.70 -24.61
N ARG A 113 14.48 -3.56 -25.52
CA ARG A 113 13.63 -4.65 -26.02
C ARG A 113 14.05 -5.92 -25.30
N THR A 114 13.12 -6.53 -24.58
CA THR A 114 13.26 -7.89 -24.03
C THR A 114 12.62 -8.88 -24.96
#